data_e45bc4f83d75b23b81593893ccd2d6a1
#
_entry.id   e45bc4f83d75b23b81593893ccd2d6a1
#
_cell.length_a   1.000
_cell.length_b   1.000
_cell.length_c   1.000
_cell.angle_alpha   90.00
_cell.angle_beta   90.00
_cell.angle_gamma   90.00
#
_symmetry.space_group_name_H-M   'P 1'
#
loop_
_entity.id
_entity.type
_entity.pdbx_description
1 polymer ?
#
loop_
_entity_poly.entity_id
_entity_poly.type
_entity_poly.pdbx_seq_one_letter_code
_entity_poly.pdbx_strand_id
1 'polypeptide(L)'
;VTTGRQLMEQALREPMQAIGWRPRAAGWFTRSIAPEYTGVLAASVASRYAAAGTGHATLFVHLRRDDVQPVVRELLQSTYQDGGYRSTSAVTSIGYLMPAPTWRSWLVTPETAAPVAAELAAATRDHAQPYLERLAADPERVLQAVKSSGTIMASAAGPCTVAVLLARLGRPDEGWAFIQQHLSSISSRTDPAAQDSRQMADRLRHWLDRLPR
;
A
#
# COMPACT_ATOMS: atom_id res chain seq x y z
N VAL A 1 -22.46 -1.04 21.34
CA VAL A 1 -21.07 -1.13 21.86
C VAL A 1 -20.13 -0.65 20.77
N THR A 2 -19.32 0.37 21.05
CA THR A 2 -18.30 0.88 20.13
C THR A 2 -17.20 -0.18 19.96
N THR A 3 -16.83 -0.50 18.74
CA THR A 3 -15.79 -1.50 18.45
C THR A 3 -14.39 -0.88 18.62
N GLY A 4 -13.37 -1.71 18.92
CA GLY A 4 -11.98 -1.23 18.96
C GLY A 4 -11.55 -0.51 17.68
N ARG A 5 -12.07 -0.93 16.51
CA ARG A 5 -11.87 -0.25 15.24
C ARG A 5 -12.46 1.18 15.25
N GLN A 6 -13.71 1.35 15.67
CA GLN A 6 -14.34 2.67 15.73
C GLN A 6 -13.64 3.59 16.73
N LEU A 7 -13.20 3.05 17.88
CA LEU A 7 -12.39 3.80 18.86
C LEU A 7 -11.10 4.32 18.22
N MET A 8 -10.37 3.45 17.51
CA MET A 8 -9.09 3.83 16.88
C MET A 8 -9.28 4.83 15.73
N GLU A 9 -10.29 4.62 14.88
CA GLU A 9 -10.61 5.54 13.78
C GLU A 9 -10.93 6.94 14.29
N GLN A 10 -11.68 7.04 15.39
CA GLN A 10 -12.03 8.31 16.03
C GLN A 10 -10.79 8.95 16.69
N ALA A 11 -10.03 8.18 17.46
CA ALA A 11 -8.88 8.67 18.20
C ALA A 11 -7.74 9.17 17.28
N LEU A 12 -7.51 8.52 16.14
CA LEU A 12 -6.46 8.90 15.19
C LEU A 12 -6.74 10.19 14.41
N ARG A 13 -8.00 10.59 14.26
CA ARG A 13 -8.38 11.66 13.34
C ARG A 13 -7.65 12.97 13.64
N GLU A 14 -7.75 13.47 14.86
CA GLU A 14 -7.17 14.74 15.25
C GLU A 14 -5.64 14.73 15.28
N PRO A 15 -4.95 13.75 15.93
CA PRO A 15 -3.49 13.68 15.91
C PRO A 15 -2.90 13.56 14.51
N MET A 16 -3.52 12.80 13.62
CA MET A 16 -3.05 12.68 12.22
C MET A 16 -3.25 13.98 11.43
N GLN A 17 -4.38 14.66 11.62
CA GLN A 17 -4.61 15.97 11.00
C GLN A 17 -3.60 17.01 11.47
N ALA A 18 -3.27 17.02 12.76
CA ALA A 18 -2.28 17.94 13.34
C ALA A 18 -0.89 17.82 12.70
N ILE A 19 -0.53 16.62 12.22
CA ILE A 19 0.71 16.37 11.48
C ILE A 19 0.54 16.39 9.95
N GLY A 20 -0.58 16.92 9.44
CA GLY A 20 -0.82 17.19 8.02
C GLY A 20 -1.35 16.00 7.22
N TRP A 21 -1.85 14.93 7.86
CA TRP A 21 -2.49 13.81 7.17
C TRP A 21 -4.00 14.02 7.07
N ARG A 22 -4.53 13.92 5.85
CA ARG A 22 -5.96 14.07 5.59
C ARG A 22 -6.71 12.78 5.85
N PRO A 23 -7.70 12.75 6.75
CA PRO A 23 -8.50 11.55 7.01
C PRO A 23 -9.35 11.18 5.80
N ARG A 24 -9.50 9.87 5.60
CA ARG A 24 -10.37 9.20 4.64
C ARG A 24 -11.31 8.25 5.37
N ALA A 25 -12.15 7.52 4.64
CA ALA A 25 -13.03 6.53 5.25
C ALA A 25 -12.25 5.37 5.88
N ALA A 26 -12.80 4.78 6.93
CA ALA A 26 -12.38 3.51 7.51
C ALA A 26 -10.92 3.47 8.02
N GLY A 27 -10.45 4.53 8.69
CA GLY A 27 -9.11 4.57 9.30
C GLY A 27 -7.97 4.76 8.31
N TRP A 28 -8.28 5.23 7.10
CA TRP A 28 -7.29 5.60 6.10
C TRP A 28 -6.97 7.09 6.18
N PHE A 29 -5.70 7.44 5.86
CA PHE A 29 -5.23 8.82 5.78
C PHE A 29 -4.35 8.98 4.55
N THR A 30 -4.34 10.18 3.98
CA THR A 30 -3.52 10.50 2.80
C THR A 30 -2.78 11.81 2.99
N ARG A 31 -1.57 11.90 2.39
CA ARG A 31 -0.75 13.10 2.33
C ARG A 31 0.01 13.14 1.01
N SER A 32 0.08 14.29 0.36
CA SER A 32 1.00 14.50 -0.76
C SER A 32 2.43 14.47 -0.22
N ILE A 33 3.28 13.62 -0.79
CA ILE A 33 4.70 13.48 -0.41
C ILE A 33 5.58 14.19 -1.44
N ALA A 34 5.27 14.02 -2.73
CA ALA A 34 5.92 14.66 -3.86
C ALA A 34 4.88 14.85 -4.99
N PRO A 35 5.16 15.58 -6.08
CA PRO A 35 4.18 15.85 -7.13
C PRO A 35 3.45 14.62 -7.68
N GLU A 36 4.16 13.50 -7.82
CA GLU A 36 3.60 12.25 -8.37
C GLU A 36 3.35 11.19 -7.29
N TYR A 37 3.51 11.52 -6.02
CA TYR A 37 3.47 10.55 -4.93
C TYR A 37 2.55 10.96 -3.81
N THR A 38 1.64 10.06 -3.47
CA THR A 38 0.76 10.17 -2.30
C THR A 38 1.17 9.13 -1.26
N GLY A 39 1.49 9.58 -0.06
CA GLY A 39 1.58 8.73 1.12
C GLY A 39 0.19 8.32 1.57
N VAL A 40 0.03 7.06 1.92
CA VAL A 40 -1.24 6.51 2.40
C VAL A 40 -0.98 5.72 3.68
N LEU A 41 -1.75 5.99 4.73
CA LEU A 41 -1.73 5.23 5.97
C LEU A 41 -3.02 4.45 6.11
N ALA A 42 -2.93 3.23 6.60
CA ALA A 42 -4.07 2.37 6.88
C ALA A 42 -3.98 1.82 8.31
N ALA A 43 -4.88 2.27 9.18
CA ALA A 43 -5.03 1.69 10.51
C ALA A 43 -5.90 0.43 10.41
N SER A 44 -5.30 -0.72 10.66
CA SER A 44 -5.99 -2.01 10.75
C SER A 44 -6.17 -2.38 12.22
N VAL A 45 -7.38 -2.76 12.60
CA VAL A 45 -7.67 -3.24 13.96
C VAL A 45 -8.20 -4.65 13.90
N ALA A 46 -7.42 -5.60 14.39
CA ALA A 46 -7.82 -7.00 14.56
C ALA A 46 -8.59 -7.15 15.88
N SER A 47 -9.85 -7.60 15.80
CA SER A 47 -10.70 -7.87 16.96
C SER A 47 -10.98 -9.37 17.15
N ARG A 48 -10.51 -10.23 16.24
CA ARG A 48 -10.66 -11.68 16.37
C ARG A 48 -9.86 -12.16 17.59
N TYR A 49 -10.48 -12.70 18.56
CA TYR A 49 -9.91 -13.11 19.87
C TYR A 49 -9.67 -11.96 20.88
N ALA A 50 -10.13 -10.74 20.60
CA ALA A 50 -10.11 -9.64 21.57
C ALA A 50 -11.42 -9.60 22.38
N ALA A 51 -11.37 -9.04 23.59
CA ALA A 51 -12.58 -8.79 24.37
C ALA A 51 -13.53 -7.82 23.65
N ALA A 52 -14.80 -7.87 23.94
CA ALA A 52 -15.80 -6.99 23.32
C ALA A 52 -15.41 -5.51 23.49
N GLY A 53 -15.41 -4.75 22.40
CA GLY A 53 -15.02 -3.34 22.40
C GLY A 53 -13.51 -3.07 22.36
N THR A 54 -12.66 -4.11 22.27
CA THR A 54 -11.21 -3.96 22.20
C THR A 54 -10.66 -4.47 20.86
N GLY A 55 -9.35 -4.34 20.65
CA GLY A 55 -8.65 -4.86 19.46
C GLY A 55 -7.15 -4.57 19.49
N HIS A 56 -6.46 -5.10 18.49
CA HIS A 56 -5.03 -4.84 18.27
C HIS A 56 -4.85 -4.00 17.01
N ALA A 57 -4.41 -2.75 17.17
CA ALA A 57 -4.15 -1.84 16.06
C ALA A 57 -2.76 -2.09 15.46
N THR A 58 -2.67 -2.02 14.15
CA THR A 58 -1.43 -1.95 13.38
C THR A 58 -1.58 -0.83 12.36
N LEU A 59 -0.53 -0.01 12.18
CA LEU A 59 -0.51 1.02 11.15
C LEU A 59 0.37 0.56 9.97
N PHE A 60 -0.25 0.47 8.81
CA PHE A 60 0.45 0.22 7.55
C PHE A 60 0.77 1.55 6.87
N VAL A 61 1.97 1.63 6.33
CA VAL A 61 2.53 2.78 5.63
C VAL A 61 2.68 2.39 4.16
N HIS A 62 2.02 3.13 3.29
CA HIS A 62 2.01 2.86 1.86
C HIS A 62 2.51 4.08 1.09
N LEU A 63 3.17 3.84 -0.04
CA LEU A 63 3.41 4.84 -1.06
C LEU A 63 2.59 4.49 -2.30
N ARG A 64 1.90 5.48 -2.83
CA ARG A 64 1.18 5.41 -4.09
C ARG A 64 1.86 6.33 -5.10
N ARG A 65 2.12 5.82 -6.29
CA ARG A 65 2.46 6.65 -7.43
C ARG A 65 1.20 6.92 -8.26
N ASP A 66 0.86 8.19 -8.38
CA ASP A 66 -0.48 8.61 -8.82
C ASP A 66 -0.74 8.34 -10.31
N ASP A 67 0.29 8.31 -11.17
CA ASP A 67 0.19 7.99 -12.60
C ASP A 67 0.23 6.47 -12.89
N VAL A 68 0.64 5.65 -11.93
CA VAL A 68 0.74 4.18 -12.07
C VAL A 68 -0.57 3.49 -11.70
N GLN A 69 -1.18 3.87 -10.59
CA GLN A 69 -2.32 3.13 -10.05
C GLN A 69 -3.58 3.12 -10.94
N PRO A 70 -3.93 4.19 -11.68
CA PRO A 70 -5.03 4.13 -12.64
C PRO A 70 -4.80 3.08 -13.74
N VAL A 71 -3.57 3.00 -14.26
CA VAL A 71 -3.19 2.02 -15.30
C VAL A 71 -3.27 0.60 -14.75
N VAL A 72 -2.71 0.35 -13.56
CA VAL A 72 -2.77 -0.97 -12.92
C VAL A 72 -4.23 -1.42 -12.71
N ARG A 73 -5.11 -0.54 -12.26
CA ARG A 73 -6.54 -0.86 -12.09
C ARG A 73 -7.23 -1.20 -13.42
N GLU A 74 -6.93 -0.44 -14.47
CA GLU A 74 -7.46 -0.72 -15.81
C GLU A 74 -7.00 -2.08 -16.31
N LEU A 75 -5.71 -2.38 -16.20
CA LEU A 75 -5.12 -3.66 -16.63
C LEU A 75 -5.65 -4.86 -15.84
N LEU A 76 -5.95 -4.68 -14.57
CA LEU A 76 -6.55 -5.71 -13.72
C LEU A 76 -8.06 -5.83 -13.88
N GLN A 77 -8.71 -4.90 -14.62
CA GLN A 77 -10.17 -4.80 -14.71
C GLN A 77 -10.83 -4.77 -13.33
N SER A 78 -10.14 -4.15 -12.36
CA SER A 78 -10.60 -4.10 -10.98
C SER A 78 -11.88 -3.27 -10.88
N THR A 79 -12.96 -3.89 -10.42
CA THR A 79 -14.23 -3.24 -10.11
C THR A 79 -14.21 -2.49 -8.77
N TYR A 80 -13.10 -2.51 -8.06
CA TYR A 80 -12.96 -1.84 -6.76
C TYR A 80 -13.08 -0.32 -6.91
N GLN A 81 -14.25 0.20 -6.54
CA GLN A 81 -14.53 1.64 -6.46
C GLN A 81 -14.18 2.17 -5.07
N ASP A 82 -12.91 2.13 -4.70
CA ASP A 82 -12.44 2.55 -3.36
C ASP A 82 -11.93 4.00 -3.31
N GLY A 83 -12.34 4.84 -4.25
CA GLY A 83 -11.82 6.21 -4.38
C GLY A 83 -10.35 6.29 -4.79
N GLY A 84 -9.73 5.16 -5.11
CA GLY A 84 -8.37 5.04 -5.64
C GLY A 84 -7.23 5.19 -4.64
N TYR A 85 -7.48 5.61 -3.39
CA TYR A 85 -6.42 5.80 -2.39
C TYR A 85 -5.94 4.49 -1.74
N ARG A 86 -6.72 3.40 -1.81
CA ARG A 86 -6.34 2.08 -1.28
C ARG A 86 -5.43 1.29 -2.21
N SER A 87 -5.41 1.63 -3.50
CA SER A 87 -4.46 1.03 -4.44
C SER A 87 -3.11 1.70 -4.29
N THR A 88 -2.10 0.96 -3.88
CA THR A 88 -0.77 1.50 -3.53
C THR A 88 0.36 0.73 -4.21
N SER A 89 1.50 1.40 -4.40
CA SER A 89 2.66 0.80 -5.07
C SER A 89 3.55 0.03 -4.11
N ALA A 90 3.75 0.53 -2.89
CA ALA A 90 4.59 -0.13 -1.88
C ALA A 90 3.92 -0.08 -0.51
N VAL A 91 4.17 -1.07 0.33
CA VAL A 91 3.61 -1.18 1.69
C VAL A 91 4.62 -1.74 2.69
N THR A 92 4.61 -1.18 3.89
CA THR A 92 5.30 -1.72 5.08
C THR A 92 4.48 -1.46 6.34
N SER A 93 4.78 -2.19 7.44
CA SER A 93 4.23 -1.83 8.75
C SER A 93 5.11 -0.77 9.42
N ILE A 94 4.49 0.16 10.15
CA ILE A 94 5.21 1.22 10.85
C ILE A 94 6.24 0.68 11.84
N GLY A 95 5.99 -0.47 12.46
CA GLY A 95 6.92 -1.09 13.39
C GLY A 95 8.28 -1.44 12.77
N TYR A 96 8.34 -1.71 11.47
CA TYR A 96 9.60 -1.95 10.75
C TYR A 96 10.37 -0.65 10.43
N LEU A 97 9.75 0.50 10.56
CA LEU A 97 10.36 1.82 10.35
C LEU A 97 10.89 2.45 11.64
N MET A 98 10.46 1.93 12.80
CA MET A 98 10.85 2.41 14.13
C MET A 98 12.23 1.85 14.54
N PRO A 99 12.89 2.46 15.54
CA PRO A 99 14.05 1.86 16.20
C PRO A 99 13.73 0.43 16.68
N ALA A 100 14.67 -0.51 16.54
CA ALA A 100 14.45 -1.95 16.70
C ALA A 100 13.30 -2.47 15.81
N PRO A 101 13.55 -2.56 14.48
CA PRO A 101 12.53 -2.93 13.49
C PRO A 101 11.90 -4.28 13.80
N THR A 102 10.59 -4.29 14.03
CA THR A 102 9.82 -5.51 14.28
C THR A 102 8.35 -5.29 13.96
N TRP A 103 7.59 -6.37 13.84
CA TRP A 103 6.14 -6.27 13.82
C TRP A 103 5.64 -5.71 15.16
N ARG A 104 4.82 -4.65 15.10
CA ARG A 104 4.20 -4.05 16.29
C ARG A 104 2.70 -3.97 16.15
N SER A 105 2.02 -4.24 17.24
CA SER A 105 0.59 -3.98 17.41
C SER A 105 0.33 -3.36 18.78
N TRP A 106 -0.71 -2.54 18.86
CA TRP A 106 -1.09 -1.80 20.07
C TRP A 106 -2.45 -2.26 20.54
N LEU A 107 -2.57 -2.60 21.82
CA LEU A 107 -3.87 -2.93 22.41
C LEU A 107 -4.72 -1.65 22.49
N VAL A 108 -5.89 -1.70 21.85
CA VAL A 108 -6.88 -0.63 21.81
C VAL A 108 -8.04 -1.00 22.72
N THR A 109 -8.25 -0.19 23.74
CA THR A 109 -9.40 -0.19 24.64
C THR A 109 -9.94 1.24 24.70
N PRO A 110 -11.09 1.51 25.34
CA PRO A 110 -11.55 2.89 25.57
C PRO A 110 -10.50 3.77 26.27
N GLU A 111 -9.72 3.19 27.19
CA GLU A 111 -8.70 3.90 27.98
C GLU A 111 -7.41 4.11 27.20
N THR A 112 -7.02 3.19 26.30
CA THR A 112 -5.74 3.24 25.59
C THR A 112 -5.85 3.86 24.20
N ALA A 113 -7.04 4.04 23.63
CA ALA A 113 -7.21 4.52 22.25
C ALA A 113 -6.53 5.89 22.02
N ALA A 114 -6.69 6.86 22.93
CA ALA A 114 -6.10 8.17 22.78
C ALA A 114 -4.56 8.15 22.91
N PRO A 115 -3.93 7.54 23.94
CA PRO A 115 -2.47 7.43 24.00
C PRO A 115 -1.87 6.64 22.85
N VAL A 116 -2.51 5.55 22.39
CA VAL A 116 -2.08 4.79 21.21
C VAL A 116 -2.13 5.65 19.94
N ALA A 117 -3.19 6.45 19.77
CA ALA A 117 -3.30 7.35 18.63
C ALA A 117 -2.20 8.42 18.62
N ALA A 118 -1.87 8.97 19.78
CA ALA A 118 -0.77 9.95 19.94
C ALA A 118 0.59 9.30 19.61
N GLU A 119 0.85 8.08 20.10
CA GLU A 119 2.07 7.33 19.78
C GLU A 119 2.18 7.03 18.28
N LEU A 120 1.10 6.58 17.63
CA LEU A 120 1.07 6.30 16.19
C LEU A 120 1.27 7.57 15.35
N ALA A 121 0.72 8.72 15.79
CA ALA A 121 0.95 9.99 15.12
C ALA A 121 2.42 10.45 15.26
N ALA A 122 3.01 10.31 16.44
CA ALA A 122 4.43 10.57 16.64
C ALA A 122 5.31 9.66 15.77
N ALA A 123 5.06 8.35 15.80
CA ALA A 123 5.79 7.39 14.95
C ALA A 123 5.61 7.69 13.45
N THR A 124 4.43 8.17 13.04
CA THR A 124 4.18 8.59 11.66
C THR A 124 5.05 9.79 11.28
N ARG A 125 5.09 10.83 12.12
CA ARG A 125 5.89 12.03 11.89
C ARG A 125 7.39 11.70 11.88
N ASP A 126 7.85 10.90 12.83
CA ASP A 126 9.28 10.70 13.08
C ASP A 126 9.90 9.60 12.20
N HIS A 127 9.10 8.65 11.72
CA HIS A 127 9.62 7.48 10.98
C HIS A 127 8.93 7.27 9.62
N ALA A 128 7.59 7.26 9.56
CA ALA A 128 6.89 6.96 8.32
C ALA A 128 7.03 8.08 7.28
N GLN A 129 6.87 9.33 7.69
CA GLN A 129 6.96 10.47 6.77
C GLN A 129 8.37 10.59 6.17
N PRO A 130 9.48 10.62 6.95
CA PRO A 130 10.83 10.67 6.37
C PRO A 130 11.15 9.44 5.51
N TYR A 131 10.60 8.26 5.82
CA TYR A 131 10.73 7.08 4.98
C TYR A 131 10.07 7.28 3.61
N LEU A 132 8.82 7.77 3.60
CA LEU A 132 8.08 8.02 2.36
C LEU A 132 8.74 9.10 1.50
N GLU A 133 9.25 10.17 2.11
CA GLU A 133 9.98 11.24 1.43
C GLU A 133 11.26 10.71 0.76
N ARG A 134 12.06 9.91 1.48
CA ARG A 134 13.25 9.25 0.91
C ARG A 134 12.90 8.27 -0.19
N LEU A 135 11.80 7.56 -0.05
CA LEU A 135 11.35 6.59 -1.06
C LEU A 135 10.88 7.32 -2.33
N ALA A 136 10.07 8.38 -2.18
CA ALA A 136 9.57 9.16 -3.31
C ALA A 136 10.66 9.96 -4.05
N ALA A 137 11.77 10.27 -3.40
CA ALA A 137 12.91 10.96 -4.01
C ALA A 137 13.70 10.09 -5.00
N ASP A 138 13.52 8.77 -4.99
CA ASP A 138 14.29 7.82 -5.80
C ASP A 138 13.36 6.73 -6.38
N PRO A 139 12.97 6.82 -7.66
CA PRO A 139 12.10 5.84 -8.29
C PRO A 139 12.62 4.39 -8.26
N GLU A 140 13.94 4.19 -8.26
CA GLU A 140 14.52 2.85 -8.14
C GLU A 140 14.27 2.26 -6.74
N ARG A 141 14.31 3.08 -5.70
CA ARG A 141 13.92 2.63 -4.34
C ARG A 141 12.46 2.25 -4.27
N VAL A 142 11.57 2.99 -4.95
CA VAL A 142 10.15 2.62 -5.04
C VAL A 142 10.02 1.26 -5.71
N LEU A 143 10.70 1.04 -6.84
CA LEU A 143 10.68 -0.22 -7.57
C LEU A 143 11.18 -1.38 -6.70
N GLN A 144 12.26 -1.19 -5.95
CA GLN A 144 12.77 -2.21 -5.01
C GLN A 144 11.81 -2.48 -3.85
N ALA A 145 11.18 -1.44 -3.30
CA ALA A 145 10.18 -1.59 -2.24
C ALA A 145 8.96 -2.39 -2.71
N VAL A 146 8.49 -2.19 -3.95
CA VAL A 146 7.41 -2.99 -4.54
C VAL A 146 7.84 -4.45 -4.71
N LYS A 147 9.00 -4.69 -5.30
CA LYS A 147 9.56 -6.04 -5.53
C LYS A 147 9.77 -6.82 -4.22
N SER A 148 10.16 -6.12 -3.16
CA SER A 148 10.41 -6.71 -1.84
C SER A 148 9.12 -6.97 -1.04
N SER A 149 7.98 -6.43 -1.47
CA SER A 149 6.70 -6.58 -0.78
C SER A 149 6.06 -7.93 -1.12
N GLY A 150 6.32 -8.95 -0.30
CA GLY A 150 5.73 -10.29 -0.47
C GLY A 150 4.20 -10.26 -0.57
N THR A 151 3.53 -9.42 0.19
CA THR A 151 2.06 -9.27 0.17
C THR A 151 1.56 -8.72 -1.17
N ILE A 152 2.23 -7.70 -1.73
CA ILE A 152 1.86 -7.13 -3.03
C ILE A 152 2.18 -8.12 -4.15
N MET A 153 3.35 -8.74 -4.10
CA MET A 153 3.83 -9.67 -5.13
C MET A 153 3.06 -11.00 -5.17
N ALA A 154 2.29 -11.33 -4.12
CA ALA A 154 1.48 -12.55 -4.06
C ALA A 154 0.24 -12.54 -4.98
N SER A 155 -0.09 -11.40 -5.60
CA SER A 155 -1.24 -11.24 -6.51
C SER A 155 -0.78 -10.71 -7.87
N ALA A 156 -1.64 -10.77 -8.89
CA ALA A 156 -1.38 -10.18 -10.22
C ALA A 156 -1.11 -8.66 -10.15
N ALA A 157 -1.58 -7.97 -9.11
CA ALA A 157 -1.36 -6.54 -8.94
C ALA A 157 0.10 -6.17 -8.74
N GLY A 158 0.88 -6.98 -8.02
CA GLY A 158 2.30 -6.72 -7.78
C GLY A 158 3.13 -6.71 -9.06
N PRO A 159 3.17 -7.82 -9.80
CA PRO A 159 3.87 -7.87 -11.08
C PRO A 159 3.41 -6.79 -12.06
N CYS A 160 2.10 -6.53 -12.14
CA CYS A 160 1.54 -5.45 -12.96
C CYS A 160 2.10 -4.07 -12.52
N THR A 161 2.11 -3.78 -11.23
CA THR A 161 2.64 -2.52 -10.69
C THR A 161 4.12 -2.36 -11.03
N VAL A 162 4.93 -3.41 -10.89
CA VAL A 162 6.37 -3.38 -11.27
C VAL A 162 6.53 -3.07 -12.75
N ALA A 163 5.78 -3.75 -13.62
CA ALA A 163 5.89 -3.55 -15.06
C ALA A 163 5.46 -2.14 -15.50
N VAL A 164 4.37 -1.61 -14.95
CA VAL A 164 3.90 -0.25 -15.22
C VAL A 164 4.90 0.79 -14.67
N LEU A 165 5.46 0.58 -13.49
CA LEU A 165 6.53 1.44 -12.94
C LEU A 165 7.74 1.49 -13.87
N LEU A 166 8.23 0.33 -14.32
CA LEU A 166 9.35 0.26 -15.27
C LEU A 166 9.04 0.99 -16.58
N ALA A 167 7.85 0.82 -17.13
CA ALA A 167 7.43 1.53 -18.33
C ALA A 167 7.38 3.06 -18.12
N ARG A 168 6.91 3.54 -16.96
CA ARG A 168 6.91 4.96 -16.58
C ARG A 168 8.31 5.53 -16.36
N LEU A 169 9.30 4.67 -16.11
CA LEU A 169 10.71 5.03 -16.02
C LEU A 169 11.44 4.94 -17.39
N GLY A 170 10.71 4.77 -18.49
CA GLY A 170 11.30 4.63 -19.84
C GLY A 170 11.91 3.26 -20.12
N ARG A 171 11.55 2.23 -19.35
CA ARG A 171 12.09 0.86 -19.43
C ARG A 171 10.99 -0.18 -19.72
N PRO A 172 10.18 0.00 -20.80
CA PRO A 172 9.04 -0.87 -21.07
C PRO A 172 9.44 -2.33 -21.36
N ASP A 173 10.59 -2.55 -22.03
CA ASP A 173 11.07 -3.90 -22.34
C ASP A 173 11.45 -4.68 -21.07
N GLU A 174 12.05 -4.02 -20.08
CA GLU A 174 12.32 -4.64 -18.78
C GLU A 174 11.01 -4.96 -18.02
N GLY A 175 10.01 -4.08 -18.13
CA GLY A 175 8.69 -4.34 -17.58
C GLY A 175 8.06 -5.60 -18.19
N TRP A 176 8.15 -5.76 -19.50
CA TRP A 176 7.66 -6.95 -20.18
C TRP A 176 8.45 -8.21 -19.80
N ALA A 177 9.79 -8.14 -19.77
CA ALA A 177 10.63 -9.27 -19.36
C ALA A 177 10.30 -9.73 -17.93
N PHE A 178 10.02 -8.80 -17.02
CA PHE A 178 9.61 -9.10 -15.65
C PHE A 178 8.28 -9.89 -15.62
N ILE A 179 7.29 -9.50 -16.44
CA ILE A 179 6.02 -10.23 -16.56
C ILE A 179 6.22 -11.63 -17.15
N GLN A 180 7.06 -11.78 -18.18
CA GLN A 180 7.37 -13.09 -18.74
C GLN A 180 8.00 -14.02 -17.70
N GLN A 181 8.92 -13.52 -16.87
CA GLN A 181 9.49 -14.29 -15.77
C GLN A 181 8.42 -14.69 -14.74
N HIS A 182 7.50 -13.78 -14.39
CA HIS A 182 6.39 -14.11 -13.50
C HIS A 182 5.49 -15.19 -14.11
N LEU A 183 5.08 -15.08 -15.37
CA LEU A 183 4.27 -16.08 -16.05
C LEU A 183 4.95 -17.47 -16.11
N SER A 184 6.26 -17.47 -16.33
CA SER A 184 7.07 -18.70 -16.30
C SER A 184 7.04 -19.36 -14.92
N SER A 185 7.11 -18.58 -13.84
CA SER A 185 7.06 -19.09 -12.46
C SER A 185 5.70 -19.69 -12.06
N ILE A 186 4.63 -19.32 -12.75
CA ILE A 186 3.28 -19.83 -12.52
C ILE A 186 2.77 -20.70 -13.66
N SER A 187 3.64 -21.15 -14.57
CA SER A 187 3.26 -21.86 -15.81
C SER A 187 2.45 -23.12 -15.56
N SER A 188 2.78 -23.89 -14.51
CA SER A 188 2.08 -25.13 -14.11
C SER A 188 0.78 -24.87 -13.33
N ARG A 189 0.48 -23.65 -12.93
CA ARG A 189 -0.71 -23.32 -12.15
C ARG A 189 -1.91 -23.09 -13.06
N THR A 190 -3.07 -23.63 -12.65
CA THR A 190 -4.36 -23.49 -13.36
C THR A 190 -5.43 -22.81 -12.51
N ASP A 191 -5.09 -22.37 -11.30
CA ASP A 191 -6.02 -21.67 -10.40
C ASP A 191 -6.44 -20.28 -10.94
N PRO A 192 -7.51 -19.69 -10.42
CA PRO A 192 -8.03 -18.41 -10.89
C PRO A 192 -6.99 -17.29 -10.87
N ALA A 193 -6.11 -17.23 -9.84
CA ALA A 193 -5.09 -16.19 -9.74
C ALA A 193 -4.04 -16.28 -10.86
N ALA A 194 -3.70 -17.50 -11.29
CA ALA A 194 -2.83 -17.73 -12.45
C ALA A 194 -3.51 -17.34 -13.77
N GLN A 195 -4.82 -17.58 -13.89
CA GLN A 195 -5.61 -17.14 -15.06
C GLN A 195 -5.69 -15.61 -15.12
N ASP A 196 -5.97 -14.95 -14.01
CA ASP A 196 -5.99 -13.49 -13.91
C ASP A 196 -4.63 -12.89 -14.30
N SER A 197 -3.52 -13.51 -13.87
CA SER A 197 -2.17 -13.06 -14.23
C SER A 197 -1.90 -13.15 -15.73
N ARG A 198 -2.37 -14.21 -16.41
CA ARG A 198 -2.25 -14.34 -17.88
C ARG A 198 -3.06 -13.30 -18.62
N GLN A 199 -4.34 -13.12 -18.23
CA GLN A 199 -5.21 -12.11 -18.83
C GLN A 199 -4.67 -10.67 -18.61
N MET A 200 -4.14 -10.41 -17.43
CA MET A 200 -3.48 -9.13 -17.14
C MET A 200 -2.27 -8.94 -18.06
N ALA A 201 -1.45 -9.96 -18.27
CA ALA A 201 -0.28 -9.86 -19.14
C ALA A 201 -0.64 -9.55 -20.60
N ASP A 202 -1.72 -10.16 -21.14
CA ASP A 202 -2.20 -9.85 -22.49
C ASP A 202 -2.60 -8.36 -22.60
N ARG A 203 -3.35 -7.85 -21.63
CA ARG A 203 -3.74 -6.42 -21.61
C ARG A 203 -2.54 -5.49 -21.44
N LEU A 204 -1.57 -5.87 -20.61
CA LEU A 204 -0.34 -5.11 -20.42
C LEU A 204 0.48 -5.03 -21.71
N ARG A 205 0.60 -6.14 -22.45
CA ARG A 205 1.30 -6.15 -23.74
C ARG A 205 0.71 -5.13 -24.70
N HIS A 206 -0.62 -5.15 -24.87
CA HIS A 206 -1.32 -4.18 -25.71
C HIS A 206 -1.17 -2.74 -25.22
N TRP A 207 -1.09 -2.51 -23.91
CA TRP A 207 -0.84 -1.19 -23.35
C TRP A 207 0.59 -0.72 -23.64
N LEU A 208 1.60 -1.57 -23.46
CA LEU A 208 3.01 -1.27 -23.73
C LEU A 208 3.24 -0.92 -25.22
N ASP A 209 2.60 -1.65 -26.13
CA ASP A 209 2.74 -1.43 -27.58
C ASP A 209 2.17 -0.06 -28.04
N ARG A 210 1.33 0.58 -27.22
CA ARG A 210 0.75 1.91 -27.48
C ARG A 210 1.53 3.06 -26.85
N LEU A 211 2.56 2.76 -26.05
CA LEU A 211 3.38 3.84 -25.49
C LEU A 211 4.19 4.55 -26.57
N PRO A 212 4.31 5.88 -26.50
CA PRO A 212 5.22 6.61 -27.39
C PRO A 212 6.64 6.11 -27.19
N ARG A 213 7.32 5.82 -28.30
CA ARG A 213 8.74 5.42 -28.30
C ARG A 213 9.66 6.62 -28.20
#